data_e2870bc6152347a4243467ae118b850a
#
_entry.id   e2870bc6152347a4243467ae118b850a
#
_cell.length_a   1.000
_cell.length_b   1.000
_cell.length_c   1.000
_cell.angle_alpha   90.00
_cell.angle_beta   90.00
_cell.angle_gamma   90.00
#
_symmetry.space_group_name_H-M   'P 1'
#
loop_
_entity.id
_entity.type
_entity.pdbx_description
1 polymer ?
#
loop_
_entity_poly.entity_id
_entity_poly.type
_entity_poly.pdbx_seq_one_letter_code
_entity_poly.pdbx_strand_id
1 'polypeptide(L)'
;MSLIVQKFGGSSVADAAGIQRVARRVADTVRAGNRVCVVVSAMGDTTDELLDLAAELTQDAPAREMDILLSAGERISMSLLAMAIHAEGVEARSYTGSQAGMLTDTSYGRARIVKVNPHRVQEALDAGRVAIVAGFQGMSRE
;
A
#
# COMPACT_ATOMS: atom_id res chain seq x y z
N MET A 1 10.11 22.12 -4.48
CA MET A 1 9.00 21.18 -4.24
C MET A 1 9.54 20.01 -3.42
N SER A 2 9.06 19.89 -2.21
CA SER A 2 9.49 18.81 -1.31
C SER A 2 8.79 17.51 -1.66
N LEU A 3 9.46 16.40 -1.43
CA LEU A 3 8.86 15.08 -1.44
C LEU A 3 8.51 14.71 0.01
N ILE A 4 7.24 14.42 0.23
CA ILE A 4 6.73 14.02 1.55
C ILE A 4 6.23 12.58 1.46
N VAL A 5 6.69 11.74 2.37
CA VAL A 5 6.16 10.38 2.54
C VAL A 5 5.20 10.38 3.73
N GLN A 6 3.97 9.96 3.49
CA GLN A 6 2.94 9.86 4.51
C GLN A 6 2.55 8.41 4.71
N LYS A 7 2.67 7.91 5.93
CA LYS A 7 2.27 6.55 6.27
C LYS A 7 0.97 6.58 7.08
N PHE A 8 0.02 5.74 6.69
CA PHE A 8 -1.26 5.57 7.39
C PHE A 8 -1.47 4.11 7.77
N GLY A 9 -1.73 3.88 9.05
CA GLY A 9 -2.03 2.55 9.56
C GLY A 9 -3.48 2.14 9.34
N GLY A 10 -3.80 0.89 9.68
CA GLY A 10 -5.12 0.30 9.44
C GLY A 10 -6.28 1.04 10.11
N SER A 11 -6.08 1.60 11.28
CA SER A 11 -7.12 2.36 11.98
C SER A 11 -7.50 3.66 11.25
N SER A 12 -6.55 4.27 10.55
CA SER A 12 -6.81 5.49 9.77
C SER A 12 -7.62 5.22 8.50
N VAL A 13 -7.53 3.99 7.97
CA VAL A 13 -8.22 3.56 6.75
C VAL A 13 -9.26 2.47 7.03
N ALA A 14 -9.81 2.43 8.25
CA ALA A 14 -10.70 1.36 8.69
C ALA A 14 -12.05 1.34 7.99
N ASP A 15 -12.53 2.48 7.52
CA ASP A 15 -13.83 2.65 6.88
C ASP A 15 -13.78 3.76 5.82
N ALA A 16 -14.90 3.95 5.12
CA ALA A 16 -15.00 4.97 4.07
C ALA A 16 -14.72 6.39 4.61
N ALA A 17 -15.22 6.72 5.79
CA ALA A 17 -14.99 8.03 6.41
C ALA A 17 -13.52 8.27 6.71
N GLY A 18 -12.82 7.25 7.21
CA GLY A 18 -11.38 7.29 7.45
C GLY A 18 -10.59 7.49 6.17
N ILE A 19 -10.91 6.73 5.14
CA ILE A 19 -10.27 6.86 3.82
C ILE A 19 -10.48 8.26 3.24
N GLN A 20 -11.67 8.83 3.38
CA GLN A 20 -11.96 10.19 2.93
C GLN A 20 -11.14 11.24 3.69
N ARG A 21 -10.96 11.08 5.00
CA ARG A 21 -10.10 11.97 5.81
C ARG A 21 -8.65 11.91 5.37
N VAL A 22 -8.14 10.71 5.15
CA VAL A 22 -6.77 10.49 4.63
C VAL A 22 -6.62 11.11 3.24
N ALA A 23 -7.58 10.89 2.35
CA ALA A 23 -7.56 11.45 1.00
C ALA A 23 -7.51 12.98 1.01
N ARG A 24 -8.29 13.64 1.87
CA ARG A 24 -8.26 15.10 2.02
C ARG A 24 -6.90 15.57 2.52
N ARG A 25 -6.34 14.90 3.51
CA ARG A 25 -5.02 15.25 4.05
C ARG A 25 -3.92 15.13 2.98
N VAL A 26 -3.95 14.06 2.20
CA VAL A 26 -3.01 13.86 1.09
C VAL A 26 -3.20 14.94 0.02
N ALA A 27 -4.44 15.20 -0.38
CA ALA A 27 -4.75 16.22 -1.38
C ALA A 27 -4.30 17.62 -0.94
N ASP A 28 -4.52 17.98 0.33
CA ASP A 28 -4.08 19.26 0.88
C ASP A 28 -2.56 19.39 0.86
N THR A 29 -1.84 18.31 1.15
CA THR A 29 -0.37 18.29 1.08
C THR A 29 0.13 18.52 -0.35
N VAL A 30 -0.54 17.92 -1.35
CA VAL A 30 -0.25 18.16 -2.77
C VAL A 30 -0.55 19.61 -3.17
N ARG A 31 -1.70 20.14 -2.74
CA ARG A 31 -2.12 21.52 -3.03
C ARG A 31 -1.19 22.56 -2.43
N ALA A 32 -0.50 22.22 -1.35
CA ALA A 32 0.53 23.05 -0.75
C ALA A 32 1.85 23.06 -1.56
N GLY A 33 1.93 22.36 -2.67
CA GLY A 33 3.07 22.36 -3.57
C GLY A 33 4.07 21.21 -3.35
N ASN A 34 3.66 20.14 -2.68
CA ASN A 34 4.53 19.01 -2.40
C ASN A 34 4.25 17.83 -3.34
N ARG A 35 5.29 17.01 -3.57
CA ARG A 35 5.12 15.68 -4.12
C ARG A 35 4.84 14.72 -2.94
N VAL A 36 3.91 13.80 -3.10
CA VAL A 36 3.49 12.93 -2.01
C VAL A 36 3.55 11.47 -2.42
N CYS A 37 4.25 10.68 -1.61
CA CYS A 37 4.21 9.23 -1.64
C CYS A 37 3.50 8.74 -0.38
N VAL A 38 2.46 7.93 -0.55
CA VAL A 38 1.67 7.40 0.56
C VAL A 38 1.99 5.93 0.76
N VAL A 39 2.21 5.53 2.00
CA VAL A 39 2.34 4.13 2.38
C VAL A 39 1.13 3.77 3.24
N VAL A 40 0.40 2.73 2.86
CA VAL A 40 -0.84 2.35 3.52
C VAL A 40 -0.86 0.86 3.86
N SER A 41 -1.46 0.51 4.99
CA SER A 41 -1.72 -0.87 5.37
C SER A 41 -3.16 -1.29 5.03
N ALA A 42 -3.52 -2.55 5.32
CA ALA A 42 -4.88 -3.05 5.18
C ALA A 42 -5.85 -2.26 6.07
N MET A 43 -7.14 -2.30 5.73
CA MET A 43 -8.20 -1.61 6.45
C MET A 43 -8.44 -2.25 7.83
N GLY A 44 -8.38 -1.45 8.90
CA GLY A 44 -8.79 -1.86 10.25
C GLY A 44 -8.24 -3.22 10.68
N ASP A 45 -9.13 -4.15 10.97
CA ASP A 45 -8.82 -5.50 11.44
C ASP A 45 -8.71 -6.53 10.30
N THR A 46 -8.67 -6.11 9.04
CA THR A 46 -8.67 -7.01 7.88
C THR A 46 -7.55 -8.05 7.95
N THR A 47 -6.35 -7.65 8.36
CA THR A 47 -5.22 -8.58 8.49
C THR A 47 -5.52 -9.69 9.49
N ASP A 48 -6.06 -9.33 10.67
CA ASP A 48 -6.42 -10.29 11.72
C ASP A 48 -7.56 -11.20 11.24
N GLU A 49 -8.56 -10.67 10.55
CA GLU A 49 -9.67 -11.45 9.98
C GLU A 49 -9.17 -12.47 8.96
N LEU A 50 -8.22 -12.10 8.10
CA LEU A 50 -7.63 -13.02 7.13
C LEU A 50 -6.79 -14.11 7.82
N LEU A 51 -6.03 -13.76 8.85
CA LEU A 51 -5.28 -14.74 9.65
C LEU A 51 -6.22 -15.74 10.34
N ASP A 52 -7.30 -15.27 10.93
CA ASP A 52 -8.30 -16.11 11.57
C ASP A 52 -8.95 -17.06 10.57
N LEU A 53 -9.30 -16.57 9.39
CA LEU A 53 -9.88 -17.39 8.32
C LEU A 53 -8.92 -18.49 7.87
N ALA A 54 -7.65 -18.18 7.70
CA ALA A 54 -6.64 -19.17 7.35
C ALA A 54 -6.50 -20.24 8.44
N ALA A 55 -6.54 -19.84 9.71
CA ALA A 55 -6.44 -20.75 10.86
C ALA A 55 -7.63 -21.73 10.93
N GLU A 56 -8.81 -21.36 10.44
CA GLU A 56 -9.96 -22.26 10.33
C GLU A 56 -9.73 -23.39 9.31
N LEU A 57 -8.87 -23.15 8.32
CA LEU A 57 -8.59 -24.13 7.25
C LEU A 57 -7.43 -25.05 7.61
N THR A 58 -6.39 -24.52 8.22
CA THR A 58 -5.18 -25.28 8.55
C THR A 58 -4.38 -24.58 9.64
N GLN A 59 -3.69 -25.39 10.44
CA GLN A 59 -2.72 -24.90 11.44
C GLN A 59 -1.32 -24.69 10.83
N ASP A 60 -1.11 -25.10 9.60
CA ASP A 60 0.20 -25.15 8.96
C ASP A 60 0.11 -24.61 7.52
N ALA A 61 -0.32 -23.37 7.41
CA ALA A 61 -0.44 -22.71 6.11
C ALA A 61 0.93 -22.47 5.49
N PRO A 62 1.11 -22.78 4.19
CA PRO A 62 2.34 -22.44 3.49
C PRO A 62 2.61 -20.94 3.55
N ALA A 63 3.83 -20.56 3.94
CA ALA A 63 4.18 -19.14 4.12
C ALA A 63 3.98 -18.31 2.85
N ARG A 64 4.27 -18.88 1.68
CA ARG A 64 4.05 -18.22 0.40
C ARG A 64 2.57 -17.87 0.18
N GLU A 65 1.67 -18.79 0.48
CA GLU A 65 0.22 -18.55 0.31
C GLU A 65 -0.31 -17.57 1.35
N MET A 66 0.24 -17.58 2.55
CA MET A 66 -0.08 -16.60 3.59
C MET A 66 0.33 -15.19 3.15
N ASP A 67 1.50 -15.02 2.57
CA ASP A 67 1.96 -13.73 2.04
C ASP A 67 1.02 -13.19 0.95
N ILE A 68 0.55 -14.06 0.05
CA ILE A 68 -0.42 -13.69 -0.98
C ILE A 68 -1.74 -13.25 -0.34
N LEU A 69 -2.24 -14.00 0.63
CA LEU A 69 -3.49 -13.69 1.32
C LEU A 69 -3.42 -12.33 2.00
N LEU A 70 -2.37 -12.08 2.77
CA LEU A 70 -2.22 -10.83 3.52
C LEU A 70 -2.03 -9.62 2.60
N SER A 71 -1.38 -9.79 1.46
CA SER A 71 -1.21 -8.72 0.48
C SER A 71 -2.54 -8.25 -0.12
N ALA A 72 -3.55 -9.11 -0.17
CA ALA A 72 -4.88 -8.75 -0.70
C ALA A 72 -5.53 -7.61 0.10
N GLY A 73 -5.37 -7.60 1.42
CA GLY A 73 -5.92 -6.55 2.28
C GLY A 73 -5.37 -5.16 1.93
N GLU A 74 -4.08 -5.07 1.66
CA GLU A 74 -3.44 -3.81 1.28
C GLU A 74 -3.84 -3.34 -0.11
N ARG A 75 -4.06 -4.27 -1.05
CA ARG A 75 -4.56 -3.95 -2.39
C ARG A 75 -5.95 -3.33 -2.33
N ILE A 76 -6.81 -3.80 -1.45
CA ILE A 76 -8.13 -3.22 -1.24
C ILE A 76 -8.00 -1.77 -0.74
N SER A 77 -7.26 -1.55 0.33
CA SER A 77 -7.13 -0.21 0.92
C SER A 77 -6.46 0.79 -0.02
N MET A 78 -5.39 0.40 -0.70
CA MET A 78 -4.67 1.32 -1.59
C MET A 78 -5.49 1.72 -2.81
N SER A 79 -6.28 0.82 -3.37
CA SER A 79 -7.15 1.13 -4.50
C SER A 79 -8.31 2.05 -4.11
N LEU A 80 -8.93 1.80 -2.95
CA LEU A 80 -9.98 2.67 -2.42
C LEU A 80 -9.45 4.06 -2.09
N LEU A 81 -8.25 4.15 -1.51
CA LEU A 81 -7.62 5.43 -1.23
C LEU A 81 -7.31 6.20 -2.51
N ALA A 82 -6.82 5.52 -3.55
CA ALA A 82 -6.60 6.15 -4.86
C ALA A 82 -7.89 6.75 -5.42
N MET A 83 -9.00 6.01 -5.35
CA MET A 83 -10.32 6.51 -5.78
C MET A 83 -10.74 7.74 -4.97
N ALA A 84 -10.54 7.72 -3.66
CA ALA A 84 -10.90 8.85 -2.78
C ALA A 84 -10.05 10.09 -3.05
N ILE A 85 -8.77 9.92 -3.36
CA ILE A 85 -7.88 11.04 -3.75
C ILE A 85 -8.31 11.62 -5.09
N HIS A 86 -8.69 10.78 -6.06
CA HIS A 86 -9.26 11.25 -7.32
C HIS A 86 -10.54 12.06 -7.10
N ALA A 87 -11.39 11.67 -6.16
CA ALA A 87 -12.59 12.42 -5.81
C ALA A 87 -12.27 13.80 -5.23
N GLU A 88 -11.09 13.99 -4.68
CA GLU A 88 -10.58 15.30 -4.23
C GLU A 88 -9.96 16.14 -5.37
N GLY A 89 -9.96 15.64 -6.60
CA GLY A 89 -9.43 16.34 -7.77
C GLY A 89 -7.91 16.20 -7.94
N VAL A 90 -7.28 15.25 -7.29
CA VAL A 90 -5.84 14.98 -7.38
C VAL A 90 -5.62 13.61 -8.01
N GLU A 91 -4.72 13.51 -8.97
CA GLU A 91 -4.37 12.22 -9.56
C GLU A 91 -3.55 11.38 -8.58
N ALA A 92 -3.93 10.10 -8.46
CA ALA A 92 -3.23 9.14 -7.62
C ALA A 92 -3.11 7.81 -8.36
N ARG A 93 -2.03 7.10 -8.10
CA ARG A 93 -1.79 5.77 -8.65
C ARG A 93 -1.25 4.86 -7.57
N SER A 94 -1.86 3.70 -7.43
CA SER A 94 -1.44 2.69 -6.45
C SER A 94 -0.51 1.65 -7.09
N TYR A 95 0.44 1.14 -6.31
CA TYR A 95 1.43 0.17 -6.73
C TYR A 95 1.53 -0.97 -5.72
N THR A 96 1.49 -2.19 -6.21
CA THR A 96 1.90 -3.36 -5.43
C THR A 96 3.40 -3.29 -5.17
N GLY A 97 3.92 -4.11 -4.26
CA GLY A 97 5.35 -4.17 -4.00
C GLY A 97 6.17 -4.46 -5.26
N SER A 98 5.68 -5.36 -6.10
CA SER A 98 6.29 -5.67 -7.40
C SER A 98 6.32 -4.44 -8.33
N GLN A 99 5.20 -3.76 -8.47
CA GLN A 99 5.09 -2.57 -9.32
C GLN A 99 5.90 -1.40 -8.77
N ALA A 100 6.03 -1.29 -7.45
CA ALA A 100 6.90 -0.30 -6.81
C ALA A 100 8.39 -0.64 -6.92
N GLY A 101 8.73 -1.82 -7.43
CA GLY A 101 10.09 -2.25 -7.67
C GLY A 101 10.80 -2.81 -6.45
N MET A 102 10.08 -3.26 -5.44
CA MET A 102 10.66 -3.92 -4.27
C MET A 102 10.88 -5.40 -4.55
N LEU A 103 12.13 -5.79 -4.66
CA LEU A 103 12.54 -7.16 -4.86
C LEU A 103 13.00 -7.76 -3.55
N THR A 104 12.45 -8.93 -3.20
CA THR A 104 12.78 -9.66 -1.98
C THR A 104 13.46 -10.98 -2.27
N ASP A 105 14.02 -11.61 -1.24
CA ASP A 105 14.41 -13.01 -1.28
C ASP A 105 13.18 -13.94 -1.20
N THR A 106 13.40 -15.24 -1.19
CA THR A 106 12.34 -16.26 -1.17
C THR A 106 11.99 -16.73 0.25
N SER A 107 12.43 -16.02 1.27
CA SER A 107 12.11 -16.33 2.67
C SER A 107 10.69 -15.88 3.02
N TYR A 108 9.70 -16.53 2.44
CA TYR A 108 8.29 -16.19 2.63
C TYR A 108 7.91 -16.08 4.12
N GLY A 109 7.17 -15.06 4.47
CA GLY A 109 6.83 -14.70 5.84
C GLY A 109 7.89 -13.87 6.55
N ARG A 110 9.15 -13.92 6.12
CA ARG A 110 10.29 -13.17 6.67
C ARG A 110 11.22 -12.66 5.57
N ALA A 111 10.67 -12.35 4.42
CA ALA A 111 11.45 -11.92 3.27
C ALA A 111 12.21 -10.62 3.55
N ARG A 112 13.42 -10.54 3.02
CA ARG A 112 14.26 -9.34 3.10
C ARG A 112 14.30 -8.67 1.73
N ILE A 113 14.33 -7.34 1.74
CA ILE A 113 14.49 -6.56 0.52
C ILE A 113 15.91 -6.75 0.00
N VAL A 114 16.01 -7.26 -1.24
CA VAL A 114 17.28 -7.48 -1.94
C VAL A 114 17.65 -6.27 -2.78
N LYS A 115 16.65 -5.66 -3.44
CA LYS A 115 16.84 -4.52 -4.33
C LYS A 115 15.58 -3.68 -4.39
N VAL A 116 15.75 -2.37 -4.50
CA VAL A 116 14.65 -1.44 -4.77
C VAL A 116 14.93 -0.71 -6.08
N ASN A 117 13.98 -0.78 -7.02
CA ASN A 117 14.00 -0.02 -8.26
C ASN A 117 12.70 0.78 -8.36
N PRO A 118 12.64 2.00 -7.84
CA PRO A 118 11.40 2.77 -7.70
C PRO A 118 11.01 3.54 -8.96
N HIS A 119 11.40 3.07 -10.14
CA HIS A 119 11.23 3.77 -11.41
C HIS A 119 9.77 4.23 -11.66
N ARG A 120 8.79 3.33 -11.48
CA ARG A 120 7.37 3.66 -11.70
C ARG A 120 6.84 4.66 -10.69
N VAL A 121 7.28 4.56 -9.45
CA VAL A 121 6.91 5.51 -8.38
C VAL A 121 7.50 6.89 -8.69
N GLN A 122 8.76 6.94 -9.09
CA GLN A 122 9.41 8.20 -9.48
C GLN A 122 8.71 8.86 -10.67
N GLU A 123 8.34 8.08 -11.69
CA GLU A 123 7.59 8.60 -12.84
C GLU A 123 6.26 9.23 -12.42
N ALA A 124 5.52 8.58 -11.54
CA ALA A 124 4.25 9.11 -11.04
C ALA A 124 4.45 10.42 -10.29
N LEU A 125 5.45 10.47 -9.40
CA LEU A 125 5.76 11.69 -8.63
C LEU A 125 6.20 12.84 -9.54
N ASP A 126 7.02 12.56 -10.54
CA ASP A 126 7.49 13.57 -11.49
C ASP A 126 6.36 14.08 -12.40
N ALA A 127 5.35 13.24 -12.65
CA ALA A 127 4.13 13.64 -13.39
C ALA A 127 3.11 14.38 -12.51
N GLY A 128 3.42 14.66 -11.26
CA GLY A 128 2.52 15.35 -10.32
C GLY A 128 1.43 14.47 -9.72
N ARG A 129 1.56 13.14 -9.82
CA ARG A 129 0.62 12.20 -9.23
C ARG A 129 1.05 11.81 -7.84
N VAL A 130 0.07 11.50 -6.99
CA VAL A 130 0.32 10.81 -5.72
C VAL A 130 0.65 9.35 -6.02
N ALA A 131 1.73 8.85 -5.48
CA ALA A 131 2.06 7.43 -5.53
C ALA A 131 1.64 6.78 -4.21
N ILE A 132 0.86 5.71 -4.29
CA ILE A 132 0.43 4.93 -3.13
C ILE A 132 1.10 3.58 -3.18
N VAL A 133 1.80 3.21 -2.13
CA VAL A 133 2.52 1.94 -2.03
C VAL A 133 1.98 1.15 -0.84
N ALA A 134 1.78 -0.14 -1.05
CA ALA A 134 1.42 -1.04 0.03
C ALA A 134 2.58 -1.19 1.02
N GLY A 135 2.27 -1.09 2.31
CA GLY A 135 3.30 -1.05 3.36
C GLY A 135 3.96 -2.38 3.66
N PHE A 136 3.41 -3.48 3.16
CA PHE A 136 3.83 -4.83 3.54
C PHE A 136 4.00 -5.77 2.33
N GLN A 137 4.57 -5.27 1.25
CA GLN A 137 4.70 -6.05 0.01
C GLN A 137 6.11 -5.99 -0.56
N GLY A 138 6.51 -7.13 -1.08
CA GLY A 138 7.66 -7.30 -1.93
C GLY A 138 7.41 -8.44 -2.92
N MET A 139 8.33 -8.67 -3.81
CA MET A 139 8.26 -9.77 -4.76
C MET A 139 9.62 -10.44 -4.87
N SER A 140 9.64 -11.76 -4.86
CA SER A 140 10.80 -12.54 -5.27
C SER A 140 10.78 -12.79 -6.79
N ARG A 141 11.89 -13.21 -7.34
CA ARG A 141 11.99 -13.59 -8.75
C ARG A 141 11.53 -15.03 -9.02
N GLU A 142 11.25 -15.81 -7.98
CA GLU A 142 10.85 -17.21 -8.08
C GLU A 142 9.36 -17.39 -7.76
#